data_b058cfee36e2e046cc782174ce7dc0e0
#
_entry.id   b058cfee36e2e046cc782174ce7dc0e0
#
_cell.length_a   1.000
_cell.length_b   1.000
_cell.length_c   1.000
_cell.angle_alpha   90.00
_cell.angle_beta   90.00
_cell.angle_gamma   90.00
#
_symmetry.space_group_name_H-M   'P 1'
#
loop_
_entity.id
_entity.type
_entity.pdbx_description
1 polymer ?
#
loop_
_entity_poly.entity_id
_entity_poly.type
_entity_poly.pdbx_seq_one_letter_code
_entity_poly.pdbx_strand_id
1 'polypeptide(L)'
;MLAESECCFQHDLQVSMTIKIVRATPEHAVRLTQIAHAAKSYWGYPAQWIELWRNQLTITETYIEMHEVYAAVDADDVILGFYALGGEGEKRTLDHLWVQPQSFGAGVGRQLFTHAVARAQALGAKVLEIESDPHAEGFYHRMGAETIGEVTYEMEGSPRRLPLMAYTLQPPDAPLHLDSRSE
;
A
#
# COMPACT_ATOMS: atom_id res chain seq x y z
N MET A 1 -49.38 -16.16 32.42
CA MET A 1 -49.13 -14.88 31.74
C MET A 1 -47.71 -14.95 31.25
N LEU A 2 -47.57 -15.15 29.95
CA LEU A 2 -46.33 -15.42 29.25
C LEU A 2 -45.70 -14.05 28.88
N ALA A 3 -44.44 -13.82 29.28
CA ALA A 3 -43.64 -12.71 28.80
C ALA A 3 -42.80 -13.20 27.64
N GLU A 4 -43.14 -12.75 26.46
CA GLU A 4 -42.39 -13.02 25.23
C GLU A 4 -41.10 -12.15 25.23
N SER A 5 -39.97 -12.86 25.18
CA SER A 5 -38.64 -12.28 25.05
C SER A 5 -38.42 -12.02 23.58
N GLU A 6 -38.55 -10.77 23.14
CA GLU A 6 -38.14 -10.33 21.79
C GLU A 6 -36.61 -10.27 21.71
N CYS A 7 -36.09 -11.29 21.04
CA CYS A 7 -34.67 -11.37 20.68
C CYS A 7 -34.41 -10.40 19.50
N CYS A 8 -33.92 -9.20 19.79
CA CYS A 8 -33.42 -8.27 18.78
C CYS A 8 -32.22 -8.90 18.08
N PHE A 9 -32.42 -9.45 16.90
CA PHE A 9 -31.39 -9.74 15.93
C PHE A 9 -30.79 -8.41 15.45
N GLN A 10 -29.69 -7.98 16.06
CA GLN A 10 -28.83 -6.95 15.47
C GLN A 10 -28.20 -7.58 14.24
N HIS A 11 -28.78 -7.29 13.07
CA HIS A 11 -28.10 -7.44 11.79
C HIS A 11 -26.98 -6.42 11.75
N ASP A 12 -25.77 -6.88 12.00
CA ASP A 12 -24.55 -6.14 11.65
C ASP A 12 -24.54 -5.99 10.13
N LEU A 13 -25.07 -4.87 9.66
CA LEU A 13 -24.91 -4.42 8.27
C LEU A 13 -23.44 -4.07 8.09
N GLN A 14 -22.65 -5.07 7.76
CA GLN A 14 -21.29 -4.90 7.25
C GLN A 14 -21.42 -4.15 5.92
N VAL A 15 -21.41 -2.82 6.00
CA VAL A 15 -21.36 -1.95 4.82
C VAL A 15 -20.02 -2.25 4.14
N SER A 16 -20.07 -3.10 3.12
CA SER A 16 -18.92 -3.37 2.28
C SER A 16 -18.56 -2.06 1.58
N MET A 17 -17.52 -1.39 2.08
CA MET A 17 -17.04 -0.16 1.51
C MET A 17 -16.54 -0.44 0.08
N THR A 18 -17.24 0.09 -0.91
CA THR A 18 -16.83 -0.04 -2.31
C THR A 18 -15.61 0.86 -2.53
N ILE A 19 -14.46 0.22 -2.79
CA ILE A 19 -13.21 0.92 -3.06
C ILE A 19 -12.91 0.78 -4.56
N LYS A 20 -12.58 1.90 -5.21
CA LYS A 20 -12.09 1.93 -6.59
C LYS A 20 -10.65 2.41 -6.60
N ILE A 21 -9.83 1.85 -7.50
CA ILE A 21 -8.47 2.35 -7.74
C ILE A 21 -8.49 3.19 -9.01
N VAL A 22 -8.10 4.44 -8.89
CA VAL A 22 -8.09 5.42 -9.98
C VAL A 22 -6.68 5.99 -10.18
N ARG A 23 -6.36 6.40 -11.41
CA ARG A 23 -5.12 7.13 -11.67
C ARG A 23 -5.17 8.46 -10.93
N ALA A 24 -4.12 8.79 -10.18
CA ALA A 24 -4.03 10.10 -9.54
C ALA A 24 -3.76 11.20 -10.56
N THR A 25 -4.34 12.38 -10.32
CA THR A 25 -4.10 13.60 -11.09
C THR A 25 -3.30 14.61 -10.25
N PRO A 26 -2.61 15.60 -10.85
CA PRO A 26 -1.85 16.62 -10.14
C PRO A 26 -2.63 17.30 -9.00
N GLU A 27 -3.93 17.52 -9.18
CA GLU A 27 -4.81 18.14 -8.18
C GLU A 27 -4.88 17.34 -6.86
N HIS A 28 -4.56 16.04 -6.89
CA HIS A 28 -4.52 15.19 -5.70
C HIS A 28 -3.26 15.39 -4.84
N ALA A 29 -2.23 16.10 -5.31
CA ALA A 29 -0.91 16.20 -4.68
C ALA A 29 -0.99 16.58 -3.19
N VAL A 30 -1.77 17.60 -2.84
CA VAL A 30 -1.96 18.06 -1.46
C VAL A 30 -2.58 16.95 -0.60
N ARG A 31 -3.61 16.29 -1.12
CA ARG A 31 -4.31 15.23 -0.37
C ARG A 31 -3.42 14.01 -0.17
N LEU A 32 -2.67 13.58 -1.19
CA LEU A 32 -1.74 12.46 -1.08
C LEU A 32 -0.64 12.74 -0.06
N THR A 33 -0.08 13.97 -0.07
CA THR A 33 0.88 14.43 0.94
C THR A 33 0.31 14.34 2.35
N GLN A 34 -0.92 14.82 2.57
CA GLN A 34 -1.59 14.74 3.89
C GLN A 34 -1.73 13.29 4.36
N ILE A 35 -2.11 12.37 3.47
CA ILE A 35 -2.24 10.95 3.79
C ILE A 35 -0.88 10.35 4.18
N ALA A 36 0.19 10.61 3.42
CA ALA A 36 1.53 10.12 3.72
C ALA A 36 2.02 10.60 5.10
N HIS A 37 1.87 11.88 5.40
CA HIS A 37 2.20 12.45 6.71
C HIS A 37 1.38 11.85 7.85
N ALA A 38 0.05 11.74 7.69
CA ALA A 38 -0.83 11.18 8.71
C ALA A 38 -0.50 9.71 9.00
N ALA A 39 -0.29 8.90 7.95
CA ALA A 39 0.07 7.49 8.07
C ALA A 39 1.44 7.32 8.74
N LYS A 40 2.44 8.13 8.37
CA LYS A 40 3.76 8.07 8.98
C LYS A 40 3.73 8.47 10.45
N SER A 41 2.99 9.52 10.79
CA SER A 41 2.85 10.01 12.17
C SER A 41 2.11 9.02 13.08
N TYR A 42 1.24 8.19 12.52
CA TYR A 42 0.47 7.19 13.27
C TYR A 42 1.35 6.17 14.00
N TRP A 43 2.53 5.87 13.46
CA TRP A 43 3.47 4.90 14.05
C TRP A 43 4.25 5.42 15.26
N GLY A 44 3.98 6.64 15.73
CA GLY A 44 4.58 7.20 16.93
C GLY A 44 6.05 7.61 16.80
N TYR A 45 6.51 7.86 15.58
CA TYR A 45 7.83 8.42 15.37
C TYR A 45 7.97 9.81 15.98
N PRO A 46 9.16 10.19 16.49
CA PRO A 46 9.41 11.53 16.99
C PRO A 46 9.06 12.62 15.96
N ALA A 47 8.47 13.74 16.41
CA ALA A 47 8.05 14.81 15.51
C ALA A 47 9.21 15.36 14.67
N GLN A 48 10.44 15.41 15.23
CA GLN A 48 11.64 15.81 14.52
C GLN A 48 11.97 14.89 13.34
N TRP A 49 11.71 13.59 13.46
CA TRP A 49 11.92 12.64 12.37
C TRP A 49 10.89 12.82 11.25
N ILE A 50 9.64 13.08 11.60
CA ILE A 50 8.60 13.40 10.61
C ILE A 50 9.00 14.66 9.83
N GLU A 51 9.59 15.65 10.51
CA GLU A 51 10.09 16.87 9.86
C GLU A 51 11.26 16.58 8.91
N LEU A 52 12.22 15.73 9.31
CA LEU A 52 13.33 15.30 8.44
C LEU A 52 12.84 14.58 7.18
N TRP A 53 11.75 13.83 7.29
CA TRP A 53 11.15 13.13 6.15
C TRP A 53 10.16 13.96 5.34
N ARG A 54 9.93 15.22 5.70
CA ARG A 54 8.95 16.09 5.05
C ARG A 54 9.03 16.03 3.52
N ASN A 55 10.21 16.19 2.96
CA ASN A 55 10.41 16.18 1.51
C ASN A 55 10.09 14.81 0.89
N GLN A 56 10.45 13.71 1.56
CA GLN A 56 10.19 12.34 1.11
C GLN A 56 8.70 11.96 1.21
N LEU A 57 7.97 12.60 2.12
CA LEU A 57 6.52 12.41 2.32
C LEU A 57 5.70 13.38 1.46
N THR A 58 6.33 14.34 0.78
CA THR A 58 5.65 15.31 -0.06
C THR A 58 5.49 14.77 -1.48
N ILE A 59 4.24 14.60 -1.90
CA ILE A 59 3.88 14.23 -3.25
C ILE A 59 3.59 15.49 -4.04
N THR A 60 4.43 15.78 -5.03
CA THR A 60 4.25 16.98 -5.89
C THR A 60 3.40 16.65 -7.11
N GLU A 61 2.83 17.69 -7.73
CA GLU A 61 2.12 17.58 -9.01
C GLU A 61 3.00 16.94 -10.08
N THR A 62 4.23 17.43 -10.22
CA THR A 62 5.23 16.88 -11.17
C THR A 62 5.54 15.40 -10.88
N TYR A 63 5.64 15.01 -9.60
CA TYR A 63 5.83 13.61 -9.24
C TYR A 63 4.68 12.73 -9.76
N ILE A 64 3.43 13.18 -9.60
CA ILE A 64 2.24 12.47 -10.09
C ILE A 64 2.23 12.34 -11.61
N GLU A 65 2.65 13.38 -12.32
CA GLU A 65 2.72 13.37 -13.79
C GLU A 65 3.78 12.39 -14.31
N MET A 66 4.92 12.32 -13.65
CA MET A 66 6.08 11.55 -14.10
C MET A 66 6.07 10.07 -13.65
N HIS A 67 5.27 9.71 -12.64
CA HIS A 67 5.26 8.38 -12.05
C HIS A 67 3.89 7.69 -12.17
N GLU A 68 3.88 6.40 -11.97
CA GLU A 68 2.67 5.58 -11.89
C GLU A 68 2.03 5.72 -10.51
N VAL A 69 1.20 6.75 -10.31
CA VAL A 69 0.53 7.05 -9.04
C VAL A 69 -0.96 6.74 -9.13
N TYR A 70 -1.48 5.95 -8.19
CA TYR A 70 -2.88 5.53 -8.15
C TYR A 70 -3.44 5.71 -6.74
N ALA A 71 -4.68 6.18 -6.66
CA ALA A 71 -5.40 6.41 -5.41
C ALA A 71 -6.55 5.41 -5.25
N ALA A 72 -6.77 4.97 -4.02
CA ALA A 72 -7.97 4.26 -3.61
C ALA A 72 -9.01 5.29 -3.17
N VAL A 73 -10.18 5.26 -3.79
CA VAL A 73 -11.30 6.15 -3.46
C VAL A 73 -12.53 5.34 -3.04
N ASP A 74 -13.34 5.91 -2.16
CA ASP A 74 -14.63 5.34 -1.78
C ASP A 74 -15.76 5.73 -2.77
N ALA A 75 -17.01 5.46 -2.39
CA ALA A 75 -18.18 5.74 -3.21
C ALA A 75 -18.45 7.25 -3.40
N ASP A 76 -17.93 8.08 -2.50
CA ASP A 76 -18.05 9.54 -2.50
C ASP A 76 -16.80 10.22 -3.07
N ASP A 77 -15.93 9.46 -3.78
CA ASP A 77 -14.67 9.89 -4.36
C ASP A 77 -13.64 10.42 -3.31
N VAL A 78 -13.80 10.06 -2.04
CA VAL A 78 -12.83 10.42 -0.99
C VAL A 78 -11.61 9.51 -1.08
N ILE A 79 -10.41 10.11 -1.15
CA ILE A 79 -9.16 9.37 -1.21
C ILE A 79 -8.84 8.77 0.18
N LEU A 80 -8.74 7.44 0.23
CA LEU A 80 -8.47 6.63 1.42
C LEU A 80 -6.99 6.23 1.55
N GLY A 81 -6.28 6.22 0.43
CA GLY A 81 -4.88 5.84 0.35
C GLY A 81 -4.37 5.92 -1.08
N PHE A 82 -3.09 5.68 -1.28
CA PHE A 82 -2.47 5.69 -2.60
C PHE A 82 -1.21 4.84 -2.64
N TYR A 83 -0.76 4.51 -3.84
CA TYR A 83 0.58 3.99 -4.09
C TYR A 83 1.24 4.71 -5.26
N ALA A 84 2.57 4.60 -5.34
CA ALA A 84 3.36 5.01 -6.48
C ALA A 84 4.40 3.95 -6.82
N LEU A 85 4.58 3.71 -8.13
CA LEU A 85 5.64 2.86 -8.65
C LEU A 85 6.75 3.73 -9.26
N GLY A 86 7.98 3.39 -8.90
CA GLY A 86 9.20 3.91 -9.50
C GLY A 86 9.97 2.82 -10.28
N GLY A 87 11.22 3.13 -10.60
CA GLY A 87 12.09 2.24 -11.35
C GLY A 87 11.65 2.02 -12.80
N GLU A 88 12.44 1.24 -13.55
CA GLU A 88 12.20 0.95 -14.97
C GLU A 88 12.58 -0.49 -15.30
N GLY A 89 12.06 -0.99 -16.44
CA GLY A 89 12.40 -2.32 -16.96
C GLY A 89 11.85 -3.47 -16.10
N GLU A 90 12.66 -4.51 -15.94
CA GLU A 90 12.25 -5.76 -15.26
C GLU A 90 12.18 -5.61 -13.72
N LYS A 91 12.70 -4.54 -13.16
CA LYS A 91 12.71 -4.24 -11.74
C LYS A 91 12.01 -2.92 -11.49
N ARG A 92 10.90 -2.97 -10.77
CA ARG A 92 10.16 -1.80 -10.32
C ARG A 92 10.30 -1.65 -8.81
N THR A 93 10.09 -0.44 -8.32
CA THR A 93 10.05 -0.11 -6.90
C THR A 93 8.64 0.33 -6.50
N LEU A 94 8.21 -0.06 -5.31
CA LEU A 94 7.03 0.49 -4.66
C LEU A 94 7.49 1.67 -3.80
N ASP A 95 7.56 2.86 -4.39
CA ASP A 95 8.10 4.05 -3.73
C ASP A 95 7.18 4.55 -2.61
N HIS A 96 5.86 4.43 -2.83
CA HIS A 96 4.85 4.82 -1.86
C HIS A 96 3.74 3.77 -1.80
N LEU A 97 3.29 3.45 -0.59
CA LEU A 97 2.01 2.82 -0.31
C LEU A 97 1.53 3.34 1.04
N TRP A 98 0.57 4.22 1.01
CA TRP A 98 0.05 4.91 2.18
C TRP A 98 -1.46 4.78 2.26
N VAL A 99 -1.97 4.52 3.45
CA VAL A 99 -3.41 4.46 3.74
C VAL A 99 -3.69 5.44 4.89
N GLN A 100 -4.74 6.22 4.81
CA GLN A 100 -5.12 7.09 5.92
C GLN A 100 -5.45 6.26 7.18
N PRO A 101 -5.04 6.69 8.39
CA PRO A 101 -5.21 5.89 9.61
C PRO A 101 -6.64 5.42 9.87
N GLN A 102 -7.64 6.25 9.54
CA GLN A 102 -9.06 5.94 9.73
C GLN A 102 -9.55 4.75 8.89
N SER A 103 -8.81 4.41 7.84
CA SER A 103 -9.13 3.30 6.91
C SER A 103 -8.25 2.07 7.11
N PHE A 104 -7.45 2.03 8.19
CA PHE A 104 -6.68 0.83 8.53
C PHE A 104 -7.62 -0.34 8.84
N GLY A 105 -7.25 -1.53 8.40
CA GLY A 105 -8.07 -2.73 8.57
C GLY A 105 -9.23 -2.89 7.58
N ALA A 106 -9.61 -1.84 6.83
CA ALA A 106 -10.71 -1.87 5.85
C ALA A 106 -10.35 -2.52 4.48
N GLY A 107 -9.15 -3.09 4.35
CA GLY A 107 -8.70 -3.75 3.11
C GLY A 107 -8.13 -2.81 2.05
N VAL A 108 -8.08 -1.50 2.28
CA VAL A 108 -7.54 -0.49 1.34
C VAL A 108 -6.11 -0.82 0.92
N GLY A 109 -5.23 -1.10 1.88
CA GLY A 109 -3.83 -1.44 1.60
C GLY A 109 -3.68 -2.69 0.72
N ARG A 110 -4.50 -3.72 0.97
CA ARG A 110 -4.52 -4.93 0.14
C ARG A 110 -4.90 -4.61 -1.31
N GLN A 111 -5.96 -3.82 -1.52
CA GLN A 111 -6.40 -3.47 -2.87
C GLN A 111 -5.36 -2.63 -3.61
N LEU A 112 -4.75 -1.64 -2.93
CA LEU A 112 -3.67 -0.84 -3.48
C LEU A 112 -2.47 -1.72 -3.88
N PHE A 113 -2.03 -2.62 -3.00
CA PHE A 113 -0.90 -3.50 -3.29
C PHE A 113 -1.20 -4.48 -4.43
N THR A 114 -2.38 -5.10 -4.44
CA THR A 114 -2.80 -6.00 -5.53
C THR A 114 -2.81 -5.27 -6.88
N HIS A 115 -3.32 -4.03 -6.92
CA HIS A 115 -3.32 -3.21 -8.12
C HIS A 115 -1.89 -2.80 -8.53
N ALA A 116 -1.02 -2.44 -7.56
CA ALA A 116 0.39 -2.12 -7.82
C ALA A 116 1.14 -3.30 -8.46
N VAL A 117 0.94 -4.51 -7.94
CA VAL A 117 1.49 -5.76 -8.51
C VAL A 117 1.02 -5.96 -9.94
N ALA A 118 -0.28 -5.89 -10.20
CA ALA A 118 -0.84 -6.03 -11.55
C ALA A 118 -0.31 -4.95 -12.50
N ARG A 119 -0.17 -3.70 -12.01
CA ARG A 119 0.37 -2.61 -12.82
C ARG A 119 1.85 -2.78 -13.13
N ALA A 120 2.68 -3.14 -12.13
CA ALA A 120 4.10 -3.43 -12.34
C ALA A 120 4.29 -4.56 -13.36
N GLN A 121 3.48 -5.61 -13.26
CA GLN A 121 3.47 -6.74 -14.21
C GLN A 121 3.09 -6.29 -15.63
N ALA A 122 2.06 -5.46 -15.77
CA ALA A 122 1.65 -4.90 -17.07
C ALA A 122 2.73 -3.98 -17.70
N LEU A 123 3.62 -3.42 -16.89
CA LEU A 123 4.78 -2.63 -17.31
C LEU A 123 6.02 -3.50 -17.61
N GLY A 124 5.89 -4.84 -17.56
CA GLY A 124 6.95 -5.79 -17.89
C GLY A 124 7.92 -6.09 -16.76
N ALA A 125 7.62 -5.68 -15.52
CA ALA A 125 8.47 -6.01 -14.39
C ALA A 125 8.39 -7.50 -14.04
N LYS A 126 9.51 -8.04 -13.55
CA LYS A 126 9.62 -9.39 -12.98
C LYS A 126 9.72 -9.38 -11.47
N VAL A 127 10.13 -8.24 -10.91
CA VAL A 127 10.28 -8.04 -9.47
C VAL A 127 9.77 -6.66 -9.08
N LEU A 128 9.03 -6.60 -7.98
CA LEU A 128 8.67 -5.37 -7.29
C LEU A 128 9.46 -5.30 -5.98
N GLU A 129 10.41 -4.37 -5.88
CA GLU A 129 11.18 -4.13 -4.66
C GLU A 129 10.48 -3.10 -3.77
N ILE A 130 10.64 -3.26 -2.46
CA ILE A 130 9.97 -2.46 -1.45
C ILE A 130 10.96 -2.18 -0.31
N GLU A 131 11.29 -0.91 -0.10
CA GLU A 131 11.95 -0.48 1.12
C GLU A 131 10.88 -0.25 2.21
N SER A 132 10.66 -1.29 3.01
CA SER A 132 9.54 -1.29 3.94
C SER A 132 9.85 -0.49 5.20
N ASP A 133 8.86 0.26 5.69
CA ASP A 133 8.88 0.64 7.11
C ASP A 133 8.81 -0.64 7.97
N PRO A 134 9.58 -0.77 9.07
CA PRO A 134 9.53 -1.93 9.94
C PRO A 134 8.12 -2.27 10.45
N HIS A 135 7.28 -1.26 10.66
CA HIS A 135 5.88 -1.46 11.06
C HIS A 135 5.00 -2.05 9.94
N ALA A 136 5.42 -1.94 8.67
CA ALA A 136 4.68 -2.44 7.51
C ALA A 136 5.20 -3.80 6.99
N GLU A 137 6.37 -4.28 7.45
CA GLU A 137 6.99 -5.53 7.00
C GLU A 137 6.01 -6.71 7.08
N GLY A 138 5.32 -6.87 8.22
CA GLY A 138 4.33 -7.91 8.39
C GLY A 138 3.12 -7.82 7.44
N PHE A 139 2.78 -6.63 6.97
CA PHE A 139 1.76 -6.48 5.93
C PHE A 139 2.26 -7.03 4.60
N TYR A 140 3.47 -6.67 4.18
CA TYR A 140 4.04 -7.13 2.91
C TYR A 140 4.28 -8.64 2.90
N HIS A 141 4.70 -9.25 4.02
CA HIS A 141 4.77 -10.71 4.14
C HIS A 141 3.42 -11.39 3.90
N ARG A 142 2.34 -10.87 4.49
CA ARG A 142 0.98 -11.40 4.24
C ARG A 142 0.53 -11.20 2.79
N MET A 143 1.11 -10.25 2.07
CA MET A 143 0.87 -10.04 0.64
C MET A 143 1.75 -10.90 -0.26
N GLY A 144 2.68 -11.70 0.31
CA GLY A 144 3.55 -12.61 -0.43
C GLY A 144 4.92 -12.04 -0.82
N ALA A 145 5.31 -10.86 -0.28
CA ALA A 145 6.66 -10.36 -0.44
C ALA A 145 7.61 -11.02 0.58
N GLU A 146 8.87 -11.18 0.22
CA GLU A 146 9.91 -11.77 1.04
C GLU A 146 10.97 -10.73 1.40
N THR A 147 11.49 -10.76 2.63
CA THR A 147 12.63 -9.92 3.02
C THR A 147 13.90 -10.50 2.39
N ILE A 148 14.57 -9.71 1.56
CA ILE A 148 15.79 -10.10 0.82
C ILE A 148 17.05 -9.43 1.37
N GLY A 149 16.91 -8.49 2.30
CA GLY A 149 18.03 -7.76 2.90
C GLY A 149 17.56 -6.58 3.73
N GLU A 150 18.48 -5.66 3.97
CA GLU A 150 18.24 -4.42 4.70
C GLU A 150 18.90 -3.24 3.96
N VAL A 151 18.27 -2.07 4.00
CA VAL A 151 18.86 -0.79 3.61
C VAL A 151 19.12 0.03 4.87
N THR A 152 20.31 0.59 4.99
CA THR A 152 20.69 1.40 6.15
C THR A 152 20.82 2.87 5.76
N TYR A 153 20.13 3.72 6.48
CA TYR A 153 20.21 5.16 6.38
C TYR A 153 20.81 5.76 7.64
N GLU A 154 21.64 6.78 7.49
CA GLU A 154 22.15 7.55 8.63
C GLU A 154 21.07 8.55 9.09
N MET A 155 20.74 8.53 10.38
CA MET A 155 19.74 9.41 10.95
C MET A 155 20.21 9.95 12.29
N GLU A 156 20.49 11.25 12.38
CA GLU A 156 20.93 11.94 13.60
C GLU A 156 22.07 11.21 14.33
N GLY A 157 23.06 10.70 13.57
CA GLY A 157 24.20 9.98 14.12
C GLY A 157 23.92 8.52 14.52
N SER A 158 22.77 7.98 14.11
CA SER A 158 22.39 6.59 14.35
C SER A 158 21.93 5.89 13.08
N PRO A 159 22.32 4.63 12.85
CA PRO A 159 21.88 3.89 11.67
C PRO A 159 20.41 3.48 11.83
N ARG A 160 19.59 3.87 10.86
CA ARG A 160 18.22 3.41 10.70
C ARG A 160 18.17 2.32 9.63
N ARG A 161 17.75 1.13 10.00
CA ARG A 161 17.61 -0.01 9.09
C ARG A 161 16.18 -0.18 8.64
N LEU A 162 16.00 -0.39 7.34
CA LEU A 162 14.72 -0.70 6.73
C LEU A 162 14.79 -2.06 6.06
N PRO A 163 13.80 -2.94 6.27
CA PRO A 163 13.70 -4.18 5.50
C PRO A 163 13.63 -3.89 4.01
N LEU A 164 14.54 -4.49 3.23
CA LEU A 164 14.43 -4.56 1.79
C LEU A 164 13.66 -5.82 1.44
N MET A 165 12.51 -5.66 0.81
CA MET A 165 11.64 -6.76 0.45
C MET A 165 11.47 -6.85 -1.06
N ALA A 166 11.13 -8.04 -1.55
CA ALA A 166 10.86 -8.30 -2.96
C ALA A 166 9.57 -9.12 -3.11
N TYR A 167 8.77 -8.74 -4.09
CA TYR A 167 7.65 -9.53 -4.58
C TYR A 167 7.96 -10.01 -6.00
N THR A 168 8.03 -11.33 -6.20
CA THR A 168 8.29 -11.92 -7.52
C THR A 168 7.02 -11.88 -8.34
N LEU A 169 7.08 -11.24 -9.51
CA LEU A 169 5.99 -11.14 -10.46
C LEU A 169 6.04 -12.33 -11.42
N GLN A 170 4.96 -13.10 -11.50
CA GLN A 170 4.88 -14.19 -12.47
C GLN A 170 4.65 -13.62 -13.87
N PRO A 171 5.23 -14.23 -14.93
CA PRO A 171 4.92 -13.84 -16.30
C PRO A 171 3.41 -14.01 -16.57
N PRO A 172 2.79 -13.13 -17.36
CA PRO A 172 1.34 -13.14 -17.61
C PRO A 172 0.79 -14.42 -18.21
N ASP A 173 1.64 -15.32 -18.72
CA ASP A 173 1.28 -16.56 -19.41
C ASP A 173 1.90 -17.83 -18.80
N ALA A 174 2.15 -17.88 -17.50
CA ALA A 174 2.51 -19.16 -16.88
C ALA A 174 1.26 -20.07 -16.88
N PRO A 175 1.23 -21.21 -17.62
CA PRO A 175 0.10 -22.12 -17.58
C PRO A 175 -0.06 -22.64 -16.17
N LEU A 176 -1.30 -22.61 -15.67
CA LEU A 176 -1.67 -23.25 -14.42
C LEU A 176 -1.15 -24.70 -14.45
N HIS A 177 -0.15 -25.02 -13.65
CA HIS A 177 0.21 -26.40 -13.38
C HIS A 177 -0.99 -27.05 -12.69
N LEU A 178 -1.85 -27.65 -13.50
CA LEU A 178 -2.79 -28.65 -13.01
C LEU A 178 -1.94 -29.82 -12.54
N ASP A 179 -1.81 -29.90 -11.23
CA ASP A 179 -1.19 -31.03 -10.56
C ASP A 179 -2.00 -32.29 -10.92
N SER A 180 -1.56 -32.99 -11.95
CA SER A 180 -2.07 -34.30 -12.33
C SER A 180 -1.53 -35.34 -11.35
N ARG A 181 -2.09 -35.40 -10.16
CA ARG A 181 -2.01 -36.58 -9.31
C ARG A 181 -3.29 -37.37 -9.49
N SER A 182 -3.25 -38.22 -10.43
CA SER A 182 -4.11 -39.41 -10.53
C SER A 182 -3.22 -40.57 -10.96
N GLU A 183 -2.82 -41.38 -10.01
CA GLU A 183 -2.77 -42.86 -10.02
C GLU A 183 -2.10 -43.34 -8.73
#